data_45e4b4744b1d3be825e9357d9de5415c
#
_entry.id   45e4b4744b1d3be825e9357d9de5415c
#
_cell.length_a   1.000
_cell.length_b   1.000
_cell.length_c   1.000
_cell.angle_alpha   90.00
_cell.angle_beta   90.00
_cell.angle_gamma   90.00
#
_symmetry.space_group_name_H-M   'P 1'
#
loop_
_entity.id
_entity.type
_entity.pdbx_description
1 polymer ?
#
loop_
_entity_poly.entity_id
_entity_poly.type
_entity_poly.pdbx_seq_one_letter_code
_entity_poly.pdbx_strand_id
1 'polypeptide(L)'
;MKTTTGIALVSLTLLLGAAAHAQTAQEIVSATDKVRNPGKPFRTTLKLTEYVGGKERDHDSLTVLSKEDASTHQFRNLVQYVEPARDSGKRVLLDGHSLWFYDPDSKVSVRISAQQRLIGQAAVGDILTVNLAADYTASVVGEEKIDDATRQPRQCWHLDLKAANDVATYNRVEYWVEKGTFYPIKGKFYSDSGRLLKILYFRNFAETLGAVRPTEAIIIDAVDSSLATTATFGDYAYQEIPEAWFQRDYLPRLQAK
;
A
#
# COMPACT_ATOMS: atom_id res chain seq x y z
N MET A 1 -26.03 -10.02 81.25
CA MET A 1 -25.07 -9.22 80.36
C MET A 1 -24.65 -10.13 79.21
N LYS A 2 -25.14 -9.86 77.98
CA LYS A 2 -24.78 -10.62 76.78
C LYS A 2 -24.00 -9.63 75.90
N THR A 3 -22.71 -9.89 75.68
CA THR A 3 -21.83 -9.15 74.81
C THR A 3 -21.91 -9.78 73.41
N THR A 4 -22.40 -9.03 72.47
CA THR A 4 -22.41 -9.34 71.02
C THR A 4 -21.18 -8.79 70.34
N THR A 5 -20.29 -9.65 69.90
CA THR A 5 -19.10 -9.29 69.11
C THR A 5 -19.48 -9.24 67.62
N GLY A 6 -19.48 -8.04 67.04
CA GLY A 6 -19.70 -7.82 65.61
C GLY A 6 -18.41 -8.04 64.81
N ILE A 7 -18.46 -8.99 63.87
CA ILE A 7 -17.39 -9.21 62.88
C ILE A 7 -17.62 -8.29 61.67
N ALA A 8 -16.72 -7.36 61.47
CA ALA A 8 -16.70 -6.50 60.27
C ALA A 8 -16.02 -7.24 59.10
N LEU A 9 -16.79 -7.56 58.06
CA LEU A 9 -16.30 -8.14 56.82
C LEU A 9 -15.74 -7.03 55.94
N VAL A 10 -14.42 -6.96 55.81
CA VAL A 10 -13.76 -6.02 54.87
C VAL A 10 -13.70 -6.71 53.51
N SER A 11 -14.56 -6.24 52.57
CA SER A 11 -14.55 -6.71 51.20
C SER A 11 -13.41 -6.00 50.42
N LEU A 12 -12.36 -6.77 50.14
CA LEU A 12 -11.22 -6.32 49.31
C LEU A 12 -11.62 -6.47 47.83
N THR A 13 -12.03 -5.37 47.19
CA THR A 13 -12.28 -5.30 45.74
C THR A 13 -10.96 -5.25 45.00
N LEU A 14 -10.53 -6.37 44.39
CA LEU A 14 -9.43 -6.39 43.40
C LEU A 14 -9.88 -5.68 42.12
N LEU A 15 -9.40 -4.45 41.90
CA LEU A 15 -9.41 -3.79 40.63
C LEU A 15 -8.39 -4.49 39.70
N LEU A 16 -8.85 -5.44 38.87
CA LEU A 16 -8.09 -5.90 37.73
C LEU A 16 -8.02 -4.74 36.73
N GLY A 17 -6.96 -3.95 36.78
CA GLY A 17 -6.60 -3.01 35.72
C GLY A 17 -6.30 -3.80 34.45
N ALA A 18 -7.19 -3.76 33.45
CA ALA A 18 -6.88 -4.20 32.09
C ALA A 18 -5.69 -3.39 31.62
N ALA A 19 -4.50 -3.98 31.55
CA ALA A 19 -3.35 -3.37 30.89
C ALA A 19 -3.74 -3.16 29.43
N ALA A 20 -3.99 -1.92 29.04
CA ALA A 20 -4.16 -1.56 27.62
C ALA A 20 -2.86 -1.96 26.93
N HIS A 21 -2.90 -3.04 26.14
CA HIS A 21 -1.76 -3.48 25.36
C HIS A 21 -1.51 -2.40 24.29
N ALA A 22 -0.38 -1.69 24.40
CA ALA A 22 0.02 -0.74 23.36
C ALA A 22 0.26 -1.52 22.07
N GLN A 23 -0.40 -1.10 20.98
CA GLN A 23 -0.23 -1.74 19.67
C GLN A 23 1.22 -1.63 19.23
N THR A 24 1.78 -2.74 18.75
CA THR A 24 3.12 -2.76 18.16
C THR A 24 3.12 -2.07 16.79
N ALA A 25 4.27 -1.56 16.37
CA ALA A 25 4.40 -0.97 15.04
C ALA A 25 3.99 -1.93 13.91
N GLN A 26 4.33 -3.22 14.06
CA GLN A 26 4.00 -4.24 13.06
C GLN A 26 2.48 -4.51 12.98
N GLU A 27 1.78 -4.48 14.11
CA GLU A 27 0.31 -4.58 14.14
C GLU A 27 -0.35 -3.38 13.47
N ILE A 28 0.18 -2.15 13.68
CA ILE A 28 -0.32 -0.95 13.03
C ILE A 28 -0.14 -1.03 11.51
N VAL A 29 1.04 -1.46 11.02
CA VAL A 29 1.29 -1.66 9.58
C VAL A 29 0.36 -2.72 9.01
N SER A 30 0.20 -3.86 9.70
CA SER A 30 -0.72 -4.91 9.25
C SER A 30 -2.19 -4.44 9.21
N ALA A 31 -2.61 -3.60 10.16
CA ALA A 31 -3.95 -3.02 10.15
C ALA A 31 -4.16 -2.05 8.99
N THR A 32 -3.17 -1.20 8.69
CA THR A 32 -3.27 -0.28 7.53
C THR A 32 -3.19 -1.02 6.18
N ASP A 33 -2.46 -2.15 6.10
CA ASP A 33 -2.49 -3.01 4.91
C ASP A 33 -3.90 -3.56 4.66
N LYS A 34 -4.62 -4.00 5.70
CA LYS A 34 -6.02 -4.45 5.60
C LYS A 34 -6.98 -3.33 5.18
N VAL A 35 -6.69 -2.07 5.55
CA VAL A 35 -7.45 -0.91 5.05
C VAL A 35 -7.21 -0.73 3.55
N ARG A 36 -5.96 -0.81 3.09
CA ARG A 36 -5.61 -0.59 1.68
C ARG A 36 -6.04 -1.72 0.76
N ASN A 37 -5.86 -2.96 1.21
CA ASN A 37 -5.91 -4.14 0.36
C ASN A 37 -7.17 -4.98 0.62
N PRO A 38 -7.94 -5.36 -0.43
CA PRO A 38 -9.03 -6.31 -0.29
C PRO A 38 -8.51 -7.70 0.15
N GLY A 39 -9.27 -8.37 1.04
CA GLY A 39 -8.91 -9.69 1.57
C GLY A 39 -9.24 -10.89 0.67
N LYS A 40 -9.69 -10.66 -0.58
CA LYS A 40 -9.99 -11.69 -1.59
C LYS A 40 -9.38 -11.28 -2.91
N PRO A 41 -9.15 -12.21 -3.86
CA PRO A 41 -8.68 -11.86 -5.20
C PRO A 41 -9.58 -10.82 -5.85
N PHE A 42 -8.98 -9.79 -6.44
CA PHE A 42 -9.72 -8.65 -6.99
C PHE A 42 -9.07 -8.09 -8.24
N ARG A 43 -9.87 -7.33 -8.97
CA ARG A 43 -9.48 -6.46 -10.06
C ARG A 43 -9.78 -5.02 -9.69
N THR A 44 -8.94 -4.09 -10.13
CA THR A 44 -9.19 -2.64 -10.09
C THR A 44 -8.63 -1.97 -11.33
N THR A 45 -9.20 -0.85 -11.73
CA THR A 45 -8.58 0.05 -12.71
C THR A 45 -7.69 1.04 -11.98
N LEU A 46 -6.57 1.42 -12.59
CA LEU A 46 -5.65 2.42 -12.09
C LEU A 46 -5.34 3.42 -13.20
N LYS A 47 -5.70 4.68 -12.98
CA LYS A 47 -5.28 5.78 -13.83
C LYS A 47 -4.12 6.51 -13.17
N LEU A 48 -3.00 6.60 -13.88
CA LEU A 48 -1.84 7.40 -13.52
C LEU A 48 -1.86 8.68 -14.36
N THR A 49 -1.69 9.83 -13.72
CA THR A 49 -1.62 11.12 -14.43
C THR A 49 -0.42 11.91 -13.94
N GLU A 50 0.53 12.19 -14.85
CA GLU A 50 1.70 13.02 -14.57
C GLU A 50 1.35 14.51 -14.67
N TYR A 51 1.80 15.27 -13.68
CA TYR A 51 1.69 16.73 -13.67
C TYR A 51 3.06 17.39 -13.58
N VAL A 52 3.23 18.47 -14.34
CA VAL A 52 4.39 19.36 -14.28
C VAL A 52 3.90 20.80 -14.11
N GLY A 53 4.25 21.44 -13.00
CA GLY A 53 3.76 22.78 -12.67
C GLY A 53 2.23 22.87 -12.59
N GLY A 54 1.57 21.81 -12.14
CA GLY A 54 0.11 21.71 -12.03
C GLY A 54 -0.64 21.44 -13.35
N LYS A 55 0.07 21.25 -14.46
CA LYS A 55 -0.53 20.91 -15.77
C LYS A 55 -0.33 19.43 -16.07
N GLU A 56 -1.39 18.75 -16.50
CA GLU A 56 -1.30 17.37 -17.00
C GLU A 56 -0.36 17.31 -18.20
N ARG A 57 0.55 16.35 -18.18
CA ARG A 57 1.55 16.10 -19.21
C ARG A 57 1.32 14.79 -19.94
N ASP A 58 1.05 13.72 -19.20
CA ASP A 58 0.85 12.36 -19.74
C ASP A 58 -0.03 11.54 -18.80
N HIS A 59 -0.60 10.44 -19.30
CA HIS A 59 -1.35 9.52 -18.46
C HIS A 59 -1.31 8.08 -19.00
N ASP A 60 -1.44 7.12 -18.07
CA ASP A 60 -1.63 5.70 -18.35
C ASP A 60 -2.91 5.20 -17.66
N SER A 61 -3.63 4.31 -18.34
CA SER A 61 -4.72 3.54 -17.75
C SER A 61 -4.35 2.06 -17.70
N LEU A 62 -4.47 1.47 -16.53
CA LEU A 62 -4.05 0.11 -16.23
C LEU A 62 -5.19 -0.69 -15.63
N THR A 63 -5.20 -2.00 -15.87
CA THR A 63 -5.96 -2.97 -15.06
C THR A 63 -5.00 -3.70 -14.15
N VAL A 64 -5.29 -3.74 -12.86
CA VAL A 64 -4.51 -4.46 -11.85
C VAL A 64 -5.33 -5.62 -11.33
N LEU A 65 -4.78 -6.82 -11.43
CA LEU A 65 -5.32 -8.05 -10.85
C LEU A 65 -4.39 -8.48 -9.72
N SER A 66 -4.96 -8.68 -8.53
CA SER A 66 -4.18 -8.96 -7.33
C SER A 66 -4.77 -10.13 -6.55
N LYS A 67 -3.89 -11.01 -6.09
CA LYS A 67 -4.24 -12.18 -5.26
C LYS A 67 -3.18 -12.38 -4.20
N GLU A 68 -3.58 -12.44 -2.94
CA GLU A 68 -2.68 -12.75 -1.84
C GLU A 68 -2.20 -14.21 -1.93
N ASP A 69 -0.92 -14.42 -1.73
CA ASP A 69 -0.31 -15.73 -1.54
C ASP A 69 -0.40 -16.10 -0.05
N ALA A 70 -1.11 -17.18 0.25
CA ALA A 70 -1.37 -17.59 1.63
C ALA A 70 -0.11 -18.03 2.39
N SER A 71 0.98 -18.36 1.71
CA SER A 71 2.23 -18.82 2.34
C SER A 71 3.13 -17.66 2.75
N THR A 72 3.12 -16.57 2.00
CA THR A 72 3.97 -15.38 2.22
C THR A 72 3.21 -14.18 2.76
N HIS A 73 1.88 -14.20 2.70
CA HIS A 73 1.00 -13.05 2.97
C HIS A 73 1.29 -11.83 2.11
N GLN A 74 1.98 -12.02 0.96
CA GLN A 74 2.23 -10.98 -0.01
C GLN A 74 1.35 -11.19 -1.25
N PHE A 75 1.10 -10.12 -1.99
CA PHE A 75 0.30 -10.19 -3.21
C PHE A 75 1.13 -10.59 -4.41
N ARG A 76 0.54 -11.46 -5.24
CA ARG A 76 0.92 -11.62 -6.64
C ARG A 76 0.07 -10.67 -7.48
N ASN A 77 0.70 -10.00 -8.41
CA ASN A 77 0.06 -8.94 -9.20
C ASN A 77 0.27 -9.19 -10.68
N LEU A 78 -0.81 -9.00 -11.46
CA LEU A 78 -0.75 -8.90 -12.90
C LEU A 78 -1.33 -7.56 -13.31
N VAL A 79 -0.51 -6.69 -13.90
CA VAL A 79 -0.88 -5.38 -14.40
C VAL A 79 -0.92 -5.42 -15.92
N GLN A 80 -1.99 -4.89 -16.50
CA GLN A 80 -2.17 -4.78 -17.95
C GLN A 80 -2.33 -3.31 -18.33
N TYR A 81 -1.57 -2.86 -19.31
CA TYR A 81 -1.73 -1.54 -19.91
C TYR A 81 -2.93 -1.55 -20.84
N VAL A 82 -3.82 -0.56 -20.68
CA VAL A 82 -5.03 -0.37 -21.47
C VAL A 82 -4.90 0.83 -22.37
N GLU A 83 -4.42 1.95 -21.81
CA GLU A 83 -4.18 3.21 -22.50
C GLU A 83 -2.83 3.80 -22.09
N PRO A 84 -2.19 4.55 -22.98
CA PRO A 84 -2.56 4.85 -24.37
C PRO A 84 -2.38 3.66 -25.33
N ALA A 85 -2.93 3.74 -26.54
CA ALA A 85 -2.90 2.64 -27.51
C ALA A 85 -1.47 2.13 -27.82
N ARG A 86 -0.45 3.02 -27.78
CA ARG A 86 0.97 2.65 -27.97
C ARG A 86 1.51 1.69 -26.90
N ASP A 87 0.88 1.66 -25.73
CA ASP A 87 1.31 0.84 -24.59
C ASP A 87 0.33 -0.29 -24.29
N SER A 88 -0.81 -0.32 -24.98
CA SER A 88 -1.85 -1.32 -24.79
C SER A 88 -1.33 -2.74 -25.01
N GLY A 89 -1.69 -3.64 -24.09
CA GLY A 89 -1.25 -5.04 -24.12
C GLY A 89 0.10 -5.31 -23.45
N LYS A 90 0.90 -4.29 -23.11
CA LYS A 90 2.06 -4.46 -22.21
C LYS A 90 1.61 -4.97 -20.85
N ARG A 91 2.45 -5.75 -20.19
CA ARG A 91 2.09 -6.38 -18.89
C ARG A 91 3.24 -6.32 -17.92
N VAL A 92 2.90 -6.18 -16.64
CA VAL A 92 3.82 -6.34 -15.52
C VAL A 92 3.30 -7.47 -14.65
N LEU A 93 4.17 -8.41 -14.30
CA LEU A 93 3.86 -9.53 -13.43
C LEU A 93 4.79 -9.51 -12.23
N LEU A 94 4.22 -9.49 -11.02
CA LEU A 94 4.92 -9.85 -9.78
C LEU A 94 4.45 -11.25 -9.38
N ASP A 95 5.36 -12.23 -9.41
CA ASP A 95 5.12 -13.64 -9.09
C ASP A 95 5.62 -14.06 -7.70
N GLY A 96 5.69 -13.11 -6.78
CA GLY A 96 6.20 -13.25 -5.41
C GLY A 96 7.59 -12.63 -5.26
N HIS A 97 8.60 -13.08 -5.99
CA HIS A 97 9.99 -12.60 -5.85
C HIS A 97 10.54 -11.94 -7.11
N SER A 98 9.89 -12.15 -8.25
CA SER A 98 10.38 -11.68 -9.55
C SER A 98 9.37 -10.78 -10.22
N LEU A 99 9.87 -9.65 -10.69
CA LEU A 99 9.08 -8.67 -11.42
C LEU A 99 9.45 -8.76 -12.91
N TRP A 100 8.44 -9.05 -13.73
CA TRP A 100 8.58 -9.25 -15.17
C TRP A 100 7.79 -8.19 -15.92
N PHE A 101 8.39 -7.65 -16.97
CA PHE A 101 7.72 -6.82 -17.96
C PHE A 101 7.63 -7.57 -19.28
N TYR A 102 6.45 -7.65 -19.86
CA TYR A 102 6.18 -8.26 -21.17
C TYR A 102 5.72 -7.19 -22.14
N ASP A 103 6.33 -7.20 -23.32
CA ASP A 103 5.95 -6.35 -24.44
C ASP A 103 5.39 -7.22 -25.58
N PRO A 104 4.12 -7.01 -26.01
CA PRO A 104 3.48 -7.81 -27.03
C PRO A 104 4.10 -7.64 -28.43
N ASP A 105 4.73 -6.49 -28.72
CA ASP A 105 5.36 -6.21 -30.03
C ASP A 105 6.65 -7.00 -30.19
N SER A 106 7.50 -7.00 -29.19
CA SER A 106 8.74 -7.80 -29.19
C SER A 106 8.50 -9.25 -28.81
N LYS A 107 7.38 -9.58 -28.15
CA LYS A 107 7.04 -10.87 -27.57
C LYS A 107 8.06 -11.36 -26.54
N VAL A 108 8.77 -10.44 -25.89
CA VAL A 108 9.82 -10.73 -24.91
C VAL A 108 9.35 -10.37 -23.51
N SER A 109 9.67 -11.27 -22.55
CA SER A 109 9.54 -10.98 -21.12
C SER A 109 10.92 -10.71 -20.53
N VAL A 110 11.11 -9.53 -19.94
CA VAL A 110 12.35 -9.13 -19.28
C VAL A 110 12.14 -8.94 -17.79
N ARG A 111 13.16 -9.24 -16.99
CA ARG A 111 13.14 -8.96 -15.56
C ARG A 111 13.40 -7.47 -15.33
N ILE A 112 12.60 -6.85 -14.47
CA ILE A 112 12.71 -5.42 -14.16
C ILE A 112 12.81 -5.19 -12.64
N SER A 113 13.21 -3.97 -12.24
CA SER A 113 13.22 -3.54 -10.85
C SER A 113 11.90 -2.86 -10.48
N ALA A 114 11.45 -3.05 -9.24
CA ALA A 114 10.29 -2.34 -8.69
C ALA A 114 10.52 -0.82 -8.61
N GLN A 115 11.77 -0.37 -8.50
CA GLN A 115 12.14 1.06 -8.52
C GLN A 115 12.17 1.66 -9.92
N GLN A 116 12.04 0.84 -10.99
CA GLN A 116 12.01 1.36 -12.36
C GLN A 116 10.84 2.33 -12.52
N ARG A 117 11.14 3.50 -13.08
CA ARG A 117 10.13 4.53 -13.38
C ARG A 117 9.10 3.98 -14.38
N LEU A 118 7.83 4.20 -14.07
CA LEU A 118 6.71 3.87 -14.94
C LEU A 118 6.28 5.12 -15.70
N ILE A 119 5.67 6.08 -14.99
CA ILE A 119 5.27 7.38 -15.51
C ILE A 119 5.46 8.45 -14.43
N GLY A 120 5.94 9.63 -14.81
CA GLY A 120 6.14 10.75 -13.89
C GLY A 120 6.96 10.35 -12.67
N GLN A 121 6.39 10.47 -11.46
CA GLN A 121 7.02 10.11 -10.21
C GLN A 121 6.65 8.68 -9.73
N ALA A 122 5.73 7.99 -10.42
CA ALA A 122 5.38 6.62 -10.11
C ALA A 122 6.44 5.63 -10.61
N ALA A 123 6.89 4.75 -9.71
CA ALA A 123 7.67 3.57 -10.04
C ALA A 123 6.75 2.34 -10.19
N VAL A 124 7.25 1.26 -10.78
CA VAL A 124 6.48 0.03 -10.94
C VAL A 124 5.98 -0.51 -9.60
N GLY A 125 6.82 -0.46 -8.55
CA GLY A 125 6.43 -0.91 -7.22
C GLY A 125 5.32 -0.10 -6.54
N ASP A 126 5.09 1.16 -6.97
CA ASP A 126 4.03 2.00 -6.39
C ASP A 126 2.63 1.62 -6.86
N ILE A 127 2.53 0.92 -8.00
CA ILE A 127 1.25 0.51 -8.59
C ILE A 127 0.84 -0.92 -8.21
N LEU A 128 1.73 -1.65 -7.56
CA LEU A 128 1.47 -3.02 -7.14
C LEU A 128 0.70 -3.02 -5.81
N THR A 129 -0.21 -3.97 -5.67
CA THR A 129 -0.80 -4.28 -4.38
C THR A 129 0.23 -5.03 -3.55
N VAL A 130 0.62 -4.47 -2.41
CA VAL A 130 1.60 -5.07 -1.50
C VAL A 130 1.15 -4.94 -0.05
N ASN A 131 1.50 -5.92 0.78
CA ASN A 131 1.41 -5.85 2.22
C ASN A 131 2.76 -5.37 2.77
N LEU A 132 2.81 -4.14 3.27
CA LEU A 132 4.03 -3.57 3.85
C LEU A 132 4.51 -4.37 5.06
N ALA A 133 3.57 -4.94 5.84
CA ALA A 133 3.91 -5.78 6.98
C ALA A 133 4.69 -7.06 6.62
N ALA A 134 4.59 -7.54 5.36
CA ALA A 134 5.33 -8.70 4.88
C ALA A 134 6.76 -8.35 4.41
N ASP A 135 6.95 -7.12 3.94
CA ASP A 135 8.23 -6.71 3.34
C ASP A 135 9.09 -5.83 4.25
N TYR A 136 8.51 -5.30 5.35
CA TYR A 136 9.20 -4.35 6.22
C TYR A 136 9.11 -4.74 7.68
N THR A 137 10.19 -4.48 8.41
CA THR A 137 10.18 -4.43 9.88
C THR A 137 9.88 -3.01 10.31
N ALA A 138 8.87 -2.84 11.16
CA ALA A 138 8.39 -1.53 11.59
C ALA A 138 8.78 -1.20 13.03
N SER A 139 9.06 0.08 13.29
CA SER A 139 9.21 0.65 14.62
C SER A 139 8.38 1.93 14.77
N VAL A 140 7.88 2.20 15.99
CA VAL A 140 7.20 3.46 16.29
C VAL A 140 8.26 4.54 16.57
N VAL A 141 8.25 5.63 15.78
CA VAL A 141 9.06 6.81 16.02
C VAL A 141 8.39 7.71 17.07
N GLY A 142 7.07 7.85 16.99
CA GLY A 142 6.28 8.65 17.89
C GLY A 142 4.83 8.81 17.44
N GLU A 143 4.14 9.72 18.07
CA GLU A 143 2.79 10.16 17.70
C GLU A 143 2.83 11.65 17.38
N GLU A 144 2.24 12.05 16.29
CA GLU A 144 2.22 13.45 15.90
C GLU A 144 0.96 13.82 15.12
N LYS A 145 0.65 15.11 15.13
CA LYS A 145 -0.41 15.69 14.34
C LYS A 145 0.17 16.20 13.03
N ILE A 146 -0.29 15.67 11.90
CA ILE A 146 0.14 16.10 10.56
C ILE A 146 -1.06 16.56 9.75
N ASP A 147 -0.82 17.36 8.72
CA ASP A 147 -1.84 17.71 7.74
C ASP A 147 -1.89 16.64 6.63
N ASP A 148 -3.11 16.21 6.29
CA ASP A 148 -3.35 15.33 5.15
C ASP A 148 -3.25 16.09 3.80
N ALA A 149 -3.51 15.41 2.68
CA ALA A 149 -3.47 16.00 1.33
C ALA A 149 -4.46 17.17 1.13
N THR A 150 -5.47 17.31 1.99
CA THR A 150 -6.47 18.37 1.96
C THR A 150 -6.23 19.44 3.01
N ARG A 151 -5.06 19.39 3.68
CA ARG A 151 -4.65 20.27 4.79
C ARG A 151 -5.56 20.14 6.02
N GLN A 152 -6.16 18.97 6.22
CA GLN A 152 -6.89 18.66 7.43
C GLN A 152 -5.95 17.96 8.43
N PRO A 153 -5.98 18.39 9.71
CA PRO A 153 -5.11 17.81 10.72
C PRO A 153 -5.56 16.39 11.09
N ARG A 154 -4.59 15.43 11.09
CA ARG A 154 -4.78 14.03 11.45
C ARG A 154 -3.84 13.66 12.60
N GLN A 155 -4.37 12.99 13.61
CA GLN A 155 -3.56 12.43 14.68
C GLN A 155 -3.02 11.06 14.25
N CYS A 156 -1.71 10.93 14.09
CA CYS A 156 -1.08 9.77 13.49
C CYS A 156 -0.04 9.12 14.38
N TRP A 157 0.15 7.81 14.24
CA TRP A 157 1.43 7.18 14.53
C TRP A 157 2.41 7.52 13.42
N HIS A 158 3.63 7.90 13.80
CA HIS A 158 4.77 7.99 12.89
C HIS A 158 5.60 6.71 13.01
N LEU A 159 5.73 5.98 11.93
CA LEU A 159 6.42 4.70 11.86
C LEU A 159 7.66 4.82 10.97
N ASP A 160 8.73 4.11 11.34
CA ASP A 160 9.92 3.86 10.51
C ASP A 160 9.91 2.39 10.07
N LEU A 161 9.83 2.17 8.78
CA LEU A 161 9.79 0.86 8.14
C LEU A 161 11.12 0.62 7.43
N LYS A 162 11.80 -0.49 7.76
CA LYS A 162 13.05 -0.91 7.11
C LYS A 162 12.80 -2.19 6.33
N ALA A 163 13.27 -2.24 5.09
CA ALA A 163 13.16 -3.43 4.25
C ALA A 163 13.69 -4.66 4.97
N ALA A 164 12.88 -5.71 5.01
CA ALA A 164 13.20 -7.00 5.63
C ALA A 164 13.68 -8.03 4.59
N ASN A 165 13.54 -7.72 3.29
CA ASN A 165 13.90 -8.60 2.18
C ASN A 165 14.25 -7.77 0.92
N ASP A 166 14.77 -8.46 -0.10
CA ASP A 166 15.25 -7.85 -1.35
C ASP A 166 14.12 -7.53 -2.35
N VAL A 167 12.87 -7.91 -2.05
CA VAL A 167 11.70 -7.60 -2.91
C VAL A 167 11.02 -6.30 -2.54
N ALA A 168 11.29 -5.76 -1.36
CA ALA A 168 10.81 -4.46 -0.94
C ALA A 168 11.21 -3.37 -1.96
N THR A 169 10.24 -2.56 -2.39
CA THR A 169 10.48 -1.53 -3.41
C THR A 169 11.47 -0.47 -2.94
N TYR A 170 11.44 -0.11 -1.65
CA TYR A 170 12.28 0.92 -1.05
C TYR A 170 13.01 0.36 0.16
N ASN A 171 14.24 0.80 0.39
CA ASN A 171 15.03 0.37 1.54
C ASN A 171 14.44 0.82 2.87
N ARG A 172 13.87 2.04 2.89
CA ARG A 172 13.25 2.63 4.08
C ARG A 172 12.01 3.44 3.71
N VAL A 173 10.98 3.39 4.55
CA VAL A 173 9.77 4.19 4.44
C VAL A 173 9.45 4.81 5.81
N GLU A 174 9.28 6.13 5.88
CA GLU A 174 8.57 6.75 7.00
C GLU A 174 7.09 6.78 6.67
N TYR A 175 6.24 6.35 7.60
CA TYR A 175 4.84 6.12 7.32
C TYR A 175 3.95 6.67 8.43
N TRP A 176 2.94 7.45 8.05
CA TRP A 176 1.99 8.05 8.96
C TRP A 176 0.64 7.38 8.81
N VAL A 177 0.17 6.78 9.90
CA VAL A 177 -1.09 6.04 9.99
C VAL A 177 -1.99 6.72 11.00
N GLU A 178 -3.21 7.07 10.59
CA GLU A 178 -4.19 7.74 11.46
C GLU A 178 -4.63 6.83 12.61
N LYS A 179 -4.65 7.38 13.81
CA LYS A 179 -5.09 6.67 15.01
C LYS A 179 -6.59 6.43 14.97
N GLY A 180 -6.99 5.22 15.36
CA GLY A 180 -8.39 4.81 15.41
C GLY A 180 -8.93 4.23 14.12
N THR A 181 -8.59 4.78 12.96
CA THR A 181 -9.05 4.30 11.64
C THR A 181 -8.04 3.40 10.93
N PHE A 182 -6.75 3.50 11.28
CA PHE A 182 -5.62 2.90 10.57
C PHE A 182 -5.49 3.37 9.10
N TYR A 183 -6.08 4.50 8.77
CA TYR A 183 -5.96 5.06 7.43
C TYR A 183 -4.52 5.49 7.16
N PRO A 184 -3.93 5.09 6.01
CA PRO A 184 -2.66 5.62 5.58
C PRO A 184 -2.84 7.09 5.19
N ILE A 185 -2.05 8.00 5.76
CA ILE A 185 -2.15 9.43 5.45
C ILE A 185 -1.00 9.88 4.56
N LYS A 186 0.23 9.48 4.93
CA LYS A 186 1.44 9.95 4.25
C LYS A 186 2.53 8.88 4.29
N GLY A 187 3.38 8.85 3.26
CA GLY A 187 4.63 8.09 3.22
C GLY A 187 5.77 8.92 2.68
N LYS A 188 6.97 8.75 3.20
CA LYS A 188 8.23 9.23 2.62
C LYS A 188 9.08 8.03 2.24
N PHE A 189 9.57 7.98 1.02
CA PHE A 189 10.26 6.83 0.45
C PHE A 189 11.72 7.15 0.15
N TYR A 190 12.62 6.30 0.63
CA TYR A 190 14.06 6.53 0.62
C TYR A 190 14.79 5.47 -0.22
N SER A 191 15.86 5.90 -0.90
CA SER A 191 16.79 5.00 -1.59
C SER A 191 17.70 4.25 -0.61
N ASP A 192 18.46 3.31 -1.14
CA ASP A 192 19.50 2.56 -0.39
C ASP A 192 20.57 3.48 0.22
N SER A 193 20.86 4.62 -0.44
CA SER A 193 21.78 5.64 0.09
C SER A 193 21.17 6.56 1.16
N GLY A 194 19.90 6.33 1.54
CA GLY A 194 19.17 7.16 2.51
C GLY A 194 18.64 8.49 1.96
N ARG A 195 18.72 8.71 0.62
CA ARG A 195 18.17 9.91 0.00
C ARG A 195 16.65 9.80 -0.11
N LEU A 196 15.93 10.84 0.33
CA LEU A 196 14.49 10.96 0.09
C LEU A 196 14.23 11.06 -1.42
N LEU A 197 13.40 10.15 -1.95
CA LEU A 197 13.05 10.07 -3.36
C LEU A 197 11.73 10.79 -3.65
N LYS A 198 10.72 10.53 -2.82
CA LYS A 198 9.37 11.05 -3.02
C LYS A 198 8.57 11.05 -1.73
N ILE A 199 7.48 11.84 -1.77
CA ILE A 199 6.47 11.91 -0.71
C ILE A 199 5.13 11.48 -1.34
N LEU A 200 4.40 10.61 -0.67
CA LEU A 200 3.10 10.13 -1.09
C LEU A 200 2.06 10.53 -0.06
N TYR A 201 0.92 11.04 -0.51
CA TYR A 201 -0.28 11.29 0.29
C TYR A 201 -1.42 10.43 -0.22
N PHE A 202 -2.13 9.78 0.71
CA PHE A 202 -3.37 9.07 0.41
C PHE A 202 -4.57 9.98 0.63
N ARG A 203 -5.58 9.89 -0.25
CA ARG A 203 -6.81 10.68 -0.14
C ARG A 203 -8.00 10.02 -0.79
N ASN A 204 -9.16 10.73 -0.78
CA ASN A 204 -10.41 10.26 -1.36
C ASN A 204 -10.81 8.88 -0.84
N PHE A 205 -10.92 8.78 0.51
CA PHE A 205 -11.37 7.56 1.16
C PHE A 205 -12.83 7.30 0.83
N ALA A 206 -13.12 6.14 0.22
CA ALA A 206 -14.46 5.74 -0.19
C ALA A 206 -14.70 4.25 0.07
N GLU A 207 -15.97 3.90 0.24
CA GLU A 207 -16.36 2.50 0.39
C GLU A 207 -16.19 1.75 -0.94
N THR A 208 -15.35 0.71 -0.92
CA THR A 208 -15.13 -0.20 -2.05
C THR A 208 -15.03 -1.63 -1.54
N LEU A 209 -15.76 -2.57 -2.14
CA LEU A 209 -15.78 -3.98 -1.74
C LEU A 209 -16.09 -4.18 -0.24
N GLY A 210 -17.02 -3.35 0.32
CA GLY A 210 -17.47 -3.46 1.71
C GLY A 210 -16.52 -2.89 2.77
N ALA A 211 -15.49 -2.11 2.38
CA ALA A 211 -14.61 -1.42 3.31
C ALA A 211 -14.19 -0.05 2.77
N VAL A 212 -13.98 0.90 3.68
CA VAL A 212 -13.46 2.24 3.33
C VAL A 212 -11.96 2.15 3.12
N ARG A 213 -11.49 2.62 1.94
CA ARG A 213 -10.07 2.64 1.57
C ARG A 213 -9.71 3.87 0.75
N PRO A 214 -8.42 4.25 0.68
CA PRO A 214 -8.00 5.35 -0.20
C PRO A 214 -8.21 4.95 -1.65
N THR A 215 -8.85 5.81 -2.43
CA THR A 215 -9.05 5.62 -3.86
C THR A 215 -8.15 6.50 -4.71
N GLU A 216 -7.33 7.31 -4.07
CA GLU A 216 -6.33 8.14 -4.74
C GLU A 216 -5.06 8.30 -3.89
N ALA A 217 -3.92 8.33 -4.57
CA ALA A 217 -2.64 8.73 -4.02
C ALA A 217 -2.00 9.83 -4.88
N ILE A 218 -1.33 10.78 -4.23
CA ILE A 218 -0.50 11.79 -4.89
C ILE A 218 0.95 11.48 -4.56
N ILE A 219 1.77 11.30 -5.58
CA ILE A 219 3.21 11.04 -5.48
C ILE A 219 3.92 12.33 -5.92
N ILE A 220 4.71 12.93 -5.03
CA ILE A 220 5.39 14.20 -5.25
C ILE A 220 6.90 13.95 -5.21
N ASP A 221 7.65 14.48 -6.17
CA ASP A 221 9.10 14.42 -6.15
C ASP A 221 9.67 15.15 -4.93
N ALA A 222 10.70 14.58 -4.32
CA ALA A 222 11.25 15.11 -3.06
C ALA A 222 12.10 16.38 -3.26
N VAL A 223 12.58 16.64 -4.49
CA VAL A 223 13.46 17.76 -4.83
C VAL A 223 12.66 18.87 -5.50
N ASP A 224 11.81 18.50 -6.46
CA ASP A 224 10.99 19.44 -7.22
C ASP A 224 9.49 19.13 -7.02
N SER A 225 8.86 19.84 -6.10
CA SER A 225 7.44 19.67 -5.79
C SER A 225 6.47 20.05 -6.93
N SER A 226 6.96 20.66 -8.01
CA SER A 226 6.18 20.91 -9.22
C SER A 226 5.92 19.63 -10.03
N LEU A 227 6.71 18.58 -9.78
CA LEU A 227 6.58 17.26 -10.39
C LEU A 227 5.73 16.36 -9.50
N ALA A 228 4.55 15.98 -9.96
CA ALA A 228 3.65 15.12 -9.23
C ALA A 228 2.99 14.08 -10.15
N THR A 229 2.58 12.96 -9.58
CA THR A 229 1.78 11.95 -10.26
C THR A 229 0.60 11.58 -9.38
N THR A 230 -0.61 11.60 -9.91
CA THR A 230 -1.78 11.03 -9.22
C THR A 230 -1.99 9.59 -9.66
N ALA A 231 -2.32 8.74 -8.70
CA ALA A 231 -2.75 7.36 -8.93
C ALA A 231 -4.20 7.25 -8.44
N THR A 232 -5.15 7.10 -9.36
CA THR A 232 -6.59 7.01 -9.06
C THR A 232 -7.05 5.58 -9.30
N PHE A 233 -7.59 4.94 -8.26
CA PHE A 233 -8.09 3.57 -8.28
C PHE A 233 -9.61 3.58 -8.42
N GLY A 234 -10.14 2.74 -9.34
CA GLY A 234 -11.57 2.60 -9.60
C GLY A 234 -11.98 1.18 -9.96
N ASP A 235 -13.25 1.00 -10.25
CA ASP A 235 -13.83 -0.25 -10.77
C ASP A 235 -13.41 -1.51 -10.01
N TYR A 236 -13.38 -1.41 -8.68
CA TYR A 236 -13.04 -2.55 -7.83
C TYR A 236 -14.07 -3.66 -7.98
N ALA A 237 -13.62 -4.88 -8.26
CA ALA A 237 -14.45 -6.06 -8.31
C ALA A 237 -13.72 -7.28 -7.76
N TYR A 238 -14.38 -8.10 -6.94
CA TYR A 238 -13.86 -9.43 -6.64
C TYR A 238 -13.85 -10.27 -7.91
N GLN A 239 -12.76 -10.95 -8.15
CA GLN A 239 -12.57 -11.75 -9.34
C GLN A 239 -11.69 -12.95 -9.03
N GLU A 240 -12.15 -14.15 -9.36
CA GLU A 240 -11.29 -15.34 -9.36
C GLU A 240 -10.21 -15.18 -10.43
N ILE A 241 -8.95 -15.38 -10.01
CA ILE A 241 -7.77 -15.24 -10.88
C ILE A 241 -7.08 -16.61 -10.94
N PRO A 242 -7.02 -17.24 -12.11
CA PRO A 242 -6.33 -18.53 -12.28
C PRO A 242 -4.84 -18.44 -11.89
N GLU A 243 -4.33 -19.44 -11.19
CA GLU A 243 -2.92 -19.51 -10.78
C GLU A 243 -1.94 -19.38 -11.95
N ALA A 244 -2.31 -19.95 -13.11
CA ALA A 244 -1.50 -19.87 -14.33
C ALA A 244 -1.23 -18.42 -14.78
N TRP A 245 -2.11 -17.47 -14.46
CA TRP A 245 -1.92 -16.07 -14.86
C TRP A 245 -0.73 -15.40 -14.16
N PHE A 246 -0.32 -15.92 -13.02
CA PHE A 246 0.84 -15.45 -12.26
C PHE A 246 2.14 -16.18 -12.66
N GLN A 247 2.21 -16.73 -13.85
CA GLN A 247 3.40 -17.37 -14.41
C GLN A 247 3.95 -16.56 -15.59
N ARG A 248 5.26 -16.32 -15.63
CA ARG A 248 5.92 -15.60 -16.72
C ARG A 248 5.55 -16.15 -18.11
N ASP A 249 5.55 -17.46 -18.24
CA ASP A 249 5.30 -18.12 -19.53
C ASP A 249 3.83 -18.05 -19.98
N TYR A 250 2.94 -17.56 -19.10
CA TYR A 250 1.54 -17.32 -19.44
C TYR A 250 1.31 -15.88 -19.97
N LEU A 251 2.21 -14.93 -19.72
CA LEU A 251 2.07 -13.54 -20.15
C LEU A 251 1.73 -13.38 -21.64
N PRO A 252 2.39 -14.11 -22.58
CA PRO A 252 2.06 -14.01 -24.01
C PRO A 252 0.65 -14.50 -24.37
N ARG A 253 0.04 -15.35 -23.53
CA ARG A 253 -1.24 -16.02 -23.79
C ARG A 253 -2.45 -15.23 -23.30
N LEU A 254 -2.22 -14.23 -22.45
CA LEU A 254 -3.30 -13.37 -21.95
C LEU A 254 -3.85 -12.54 -23.12
N GLN A 255 -5.15 -12.60 -23.34
CA GLN A 255 -5.81 -11.75 -24.32
C GLN A 255 -5.96 -10.33 -23.73
N ALA A 256 -5.66 -9.31 -24.52
CA ALA A 256 -6.09 -7.96 -24.21
C ALA A 256 -7.64 -7.94 -24.32
N LYS A 257 -8.30 -7.65 -23.20
CA LYS A 257 -9.76 -7.45 -23.19
C LYS A 257 -10.06 -5.98 -23.30
#